data_63643f85fca692136b892ed375ea3ec4
#
_entry.id   63643f85fca692136b892ed375ea3ec4
#
_cell.length_a   1.000
_cell.length_b   1.000
_cell.length_c   1.000
_cell.angle_alpha   90.00
_cell.angle_beta   90.00
_cell.angle_gamma   90.00
#
_symmetry.space_group_name_H-M   'P 1'
#
loop_
_entity.id
_entity.type
_entity.pdbx_description
1 polymer ?
#
loop_
_entity_poly.entity_id
_entity_poly.type
_entity_poly.pdbx_seq_one_letter_code
_entity_poly.pdbx_strand_id
1 'polypeptide(L)'
;MPPPAIFNTSTGRACVVPLAELREDAAWREAFRHLAKDARYYDIVGATLGFSCHGLRLEDCAGEPGGVQPFFFVDQDLAATAPAWVRAPLRAVRRLFPRCLRLKMLMVGCAAGEGQLGGAGPAERRGLAVLRQAMVQVARAHGAALVVWKDFPAHYRAPLAPLHTPPAEGVCYVRIPSMPATRLELDYASFDDYMARKLSHAMRKNLRRKFKALTKAAPLEMEVTHDLGAHLDEAHALYLQTFARSPLQFEKLTKEFLLRLGAEMPERVRFFLWRQNGRLVAFSLCLVHDGAIYDEYLGLDYTVALALHLYFVTFRDILTWALAQGLKTYHSTPLNYDPKLHLGFALAPLDLYVAHPSPVLHALLRRILPLIQPTRAEPALQHFANAHEMEPA
;
A
#
# COMPACT_ATOMS: atom_id res chain seq x y z
N MET A 1 13.37 -12.44 25.24
CA MET A 1 12.89 -11.21 24.57
C MET A 1 13.25 -10.04 25.46
N PRO A 2 13.73 -8.89 24.97
CA PRO A 2 13.86 -7.72 25.80
C PRO A 2 12.48 -7.32 26.33
N PRO A 3 12.39 -6.74 27.55
CA PRO A 3 11.12 -6.30 28.11
C PRO A 3 10.47 -5.24 27.18
N PRO A 4 9.13 -5.15 27.17
CA PRO A 4 8.45 -4.16 26.36
C PRO A 4 8.95 -2.75 26.71
N ALA A 5 9.35 -1.98 25.68
CA ALA A 5 9.85 -0.63 25.89
C ALA A 5 8.66 0.31 26.08
N ILE A 6 8.63 1.01 27.23
CA ILE A 6 7.60 2.00 27.55
C ILE A 6 8.13 3.39 27.28
N PHE A 7 7.35 4.18 26.58
CA PHE A 7 7.63 5.59 26.26
C PHE A 7 6.56 6.48 26.89
N ASN A 8 6.97 7.31 27.84
CA ASN A 8 6.09 8.28 28.47
C ASN A 8 6.08 9.57 27.66
N THR A 9 4.90 10.13 27.48
CA THR A 9 4.65 11.38 26.77
C THR A 9 3.89 12.35 27.69
N SER A 10 3.78 13.61 27.31
CA SER A 10 2.97 14.58 28.05
C SER A 10 1.47 14.29 28.02
N THR A 11 1.01 13.40 27.14
CA THR A 11 -0.40 13.07 26.94
C THR A 11 -0.76 11.62 27.29
N GLY A 12 0.23 10.82 27.74
CA GLY A 12 0.00 9.42 28.09
C GLY A 12 1.25 8.58 27.92
N ARG A 13 1.07 7.28 27.75
CA ARG A 13 2.16 6.32 27.56
C ARG A 13 1.94 5.43 26.34
N ALA A 14 3.02 4.96 25.77
CA ALA A 14 3.05 4.04 24.65
C ALA A 14 3.95 2.85 24.99
N CYS A 15 3.46 1.65 24.82
CA CYS A 15 4.18 0.42 25.05
C CYS A 15 4.45 -0.30 23.73
N VAL A 16 5.72 -0.44 23.34
CA VAL A 16 6.12 -1.20 22.15
C VAL A 16 6.05 -2.68 22.45
N VAL A 17 5.33 -3.40 21.63
CA VAL A 17 5.18 -4.87 21.71
C VAL A 17 5.47 -5.49 20.34
N PRO A 18 6.04 -6.71 20.30
CA PRO A 18 6.11 -7.48 19.06
C PRO A 18 4.71 -7.69 18.48
N LEU A 19 4.59 -7.58 17.14
CA LEU A 19 3.28 -7.73 16.50
C LEU A 19 2.62 -9.07 16.82
N ALA A 20 3.41 -10.14 16.94
CA ALA A 20 2.91 -11.47 17.29
C ALA A 20 2.20 -11.53 18.66
N GLU A 21 2.56 -10.66 19.62
CA GLU A 21 1.92 -10.60 20.94
C GLU A 21 0.54 -9.92 20.90
N LEU A 22 0.24 -9.19 19.83
CA LEU A 22 -1.05 -8.53 19.63
C LEU A 22 -2.12 -9.47 19.06
N ARG A 23 -1.74 -10.63 18.54
CA ARG A 23 -2.65 -11.56 17.87
C ARG A 23 -3.89 -11.89 18.70
N GLU A 24 -3.72 -12.08 20.02
CA GLU A 24 -4.80 -12.36 20.96
C GLU A 24 -5.40 -11.12 21.61
N ASP A 25 -4.90 -9.92 21.28
CA ASP A 25 -5.37 -8.67 21.83
C ASP A 25 -6.72 -8.28 21.19
N ALA A 26 -7.75 -8.12 22.02
CA ALA A 26 -9.09 -7.76 21.54
C ALA A 26 -9.12 -6.37 20.88
N ALA A 27 -8.36 -5.40 21.42
CA ALA A 27 -8.27 -4.07 20.86
C ALA A 27 -7.59 -4.09 19.46
N TRP A 28 -6.58 -4.96 19.27
CA TRP A 28 -5.93 -5.19 17.99
C TRP A 28 -6.91 -5.73 16.94
N ARG A 29 -7.65 -6.78 17.28
CA ARG A 29 -8.64 -7.38 16.38
C ARG A 29 -9.77 -6.43 16.03
N GLU A 30 -10.26 -5.65 16.99
CA GLU A 30 -11.35 -4.69 16.78
C GLU A 30 -10.90 -3.48 15.95
N ALA A 31 -9.66 -2.97 16.15
CA ALA A 31 -9.15 -1.78 15.50
C ALA A 31 -9.25 -1.82 13.96
N PHE A 32 -9.04 -2.99 13.36
CA PHE A 32 -8.99 -3.15 11.90
C PHE A 32 -10.10 -4.06 11.34
N ARG A 33 -11.07 -4.46 12.15
CA ARG A 33 -12.12 -5.41 11.77
C ARG A 33 -12.92 -4.97 10.54
N HIS A 34 -13.13 -3.67 10.39
CA HIS A 34 -13.92 -3.07 9.30
C HIS A 34 -13.12 -2.83 8.03
N LEU A 35 -11.84 -3.19 7.97
CA LEU A 35 -10.98 -2.99 6.82
C LEU A 35 -10.82 -4.28 6.01
N ALA A 36 -10.58 -4.16 4.71
CA ALA A 36 -10.21 -5.29 3.86
C ALA A 36 -8.96 -6.00 4.36
N LYS A 37 -7.98 -5.22 4.85
CA LYS A 37 -6.75 -5.66 5.51
C LYS A 37 -6.92 -5.57 7.02
N ASP A 38 -7.56 -6.56 7.62
CA ASP A 38 -7.79 -6.64 9.07
C ASP A 38 -6.54 -7.08 9.85
N ALA A 39 -6.68 -7.29 11.16
CA ALA A 39 -5.57 -7.66 12.03
C ALA A 39 -4.79 -8.90 11.53
N ARG A 40 -5.48 -9.89 10.94
CA ARG A 40 -4.86 -11.09 10.36
C ARG A 40 -3.88 -10.74 9.23
N TYR A 41 -4.27 -9.78 8.38
CA TYR A 41 -3.39 -9.32 7.30
C TYR A 41 -2.09 -8.74 7.84
N TYR A 42 -2.15 -7.90 8.87
CA TYR A 42 -0.95 -7.35 9.52
C TYR A 42 -0.06 -8.44 10.13
N ASP A 43 -0.68 -9.45 10.76
CA ASP A 43 0.04 -10.60 11.33
C ASP A 43 0.77 -11.40 10.26
N ILE A 44 0.12 -11.64 9.11
CA ILE A 44 0.71 -12.34 7.98
C ILE A 44 1.87 -11.52 7.39
N VAL A 45 1.67 -10.21 7.17
CA VAL A 45 2.72 -9.30 6.67
C VAL A 45 3.93 -9.32 7.60
N GLY A 46 3.71 -9.16 8.91
CA GLY A 46 4.80 -9.13 9.90
C GLY A 46 5.58 -10.43 9.99
N ALA A 47 4.91 -11.58 9.78
CA ALA A 47 5.54 -12.88 9.84
C ALA A 47 6.28 -13.29 8.55
N THR A 48 5.86 -12.77 7.38
CA THR A 48 6.28 -13.37 6.10
C THR A 48 7.06 -12.45 5.17
N LEU A 49 6.96 -11.11 5.32
CA LEU A 49 7.57 -10.18 4.37
C LEU A 49 8.93 -9.61 4.80
N GLY A 50 9.48 -10.06 5.93
CA GLY A 50 10.83 -9.69 6.38
C GLY A 50 10.98 -8.27 6.92
N PHE A 51 9.88 -7.56 7.18
CA PHE A 51 9.88 -6.28 7.89
C PHE A 51 9.96 -6.48 9.41
N SER A 52 10.65 -5.57 10.11
CA SER A 52 10.66 -5.54 11.56
C SER A 52 9.37 -4.85 12.06
N CYS A 53 8.27 -5.64 12.09
CA CYS A 53 6.94 -5.15 12.45
C CYS A 53 6.69 -5.21 13.95
N HIS A 54 6.10 -4.15 14.48
CA HIS A 54 5.76 -3.96 15.88
C HIS A 54 4.37 -3.35 16.02
N GLY A 55 3.80 -3.49 17.22
CA GLY A 55 2.63 -2.75 17.63
C GLY A 55 2.94 -1.79 18.77
N LEU A 56 2.14 -0.76 18.88
CA LEU A 56 2.17 0.21 19.95
C LEU A 56 0.83 0.19 20.67
N ARG A 57 0.79 -0.25 21.92
CA ARG A 57 -0.37 -0.03 22.80
C ARG A 57 -0.30 1.37 23.35
N LEU A 58 -1.39 2.11 23.25
CA LEU A 58 -1.51 3.51 23.60
C LEU A 58 -2.46 3.68 24.77
N GLU A 59 -2.07 4.46 25.76
CA GLU A 59 -2.88 4.83 26.91
C GLU A 59 -2.73 6.33 27.18
N ASP A 60 -3.81 6.99 27.58
CA ASP A 60 -3.73 8.40 27.98
C ASP A 60 -3.21 8.56 29.42
N CYS A 61 -3.11 9.80 29.92
CA CYS A 61 -2.63 10.08 31.28
C CYS A 61 -3.51 9.51 32.39
N ALA A 62 -4.78 9.20 32.11
CA ALA A 62 -5.70 8.58 33.04
C ALA A 62 -5.61 7.04 32.99
N GLY A 63 -4.80 6.47 32.08
CA GLY A 63 -4.69 5.05 31.84
C GLY A 63 -5.80 4.48 30.95
N GLU A 64 -6.61 5.34 30.33
CA GLU A 64 -7.64 4.92 29.37
C GLU A 64 -7.02 4.47 28.05
N PRO A 65 -7.49 3.36 27.45
CA PRO A 65 -6.97 2.87 26.18
C PRO A 65 -7.13 3.89 25.06
N GLY A 66 -6.02 4.16 24.34
CA GLY A 66 -5.94 5.03 23.17
C GLY A 66 -5.87 4.27 21.84
N GLY A 67 -6.01 2.93 21.90
CA GLY A 67 -5.92 2.06 20.72
C GLY A 67 -4.56 1.38 20.55
N VAL A 68 -4.41 0.69 19.42
CA VAL A 68 -3.19 -0.08 19.08
C VAL A 68 -2.75 0.29 17.67
N GLN A 69 -1.50 0.74 17.50
CA GLN A 69 -0.99 1.21 16.21
C GLN A 69 0.14 0.33 15.69
N PRO A 70 0.04 -0.23 14.48
CA PRO A 70 1.16 -0.92 13.83
C PRO A 70 2.19 0.07 13.32
N PHE A 71 3.45 -0.33 13.43
CA PHE A 71 4.58 0.34 12.81
C PHE A 71 5.68 -0.67 12.49
N PHE A 72 6.61 -0.28 11.63
CA PHE A 72 7.73 -1.13 11.24
C PHE A 72 8.98 -0.31 10.95
N PHE A 73 10.13 -0.98 10.97
CA PHE A 73 11.38 -0.38 10.52
C PHE A 73 11.76 -0.86 9.14
N VAL A 74 12.33 0.04 8.35
CA VAL A 74 12.88 -0.24 7.03
C VAL A 74 14.17 0.54 6.80
N ASP A 75 15.15 -0.09 6.17
CA ASP A 75 16.35 0.58 5.66
C ASP A 75 16.11 0.95 4.19
N GLN A 76 15.80 2.24 3.96
CA GLN A 76 15.48 2.74 2.63
C GLN A 76 16.71 3.34 1.95
N ASP A 77 16.99 2.89 0.74
CA ASP A 77 17.98 3.50 -0.14
C ASP A 77 17.33 4.65 -0.92
N LEU A 78 17.58 5.89 -0.49
CA LEU A 78 17.04 7.09 -1.14
C LEU A 78 17.56 7.29 -2.57
N ALA A 79 18.64 6.62 -2.95
CA ALA A 79 19.18 6.69 -4.29
C ALA A 79 18.69 5.56 -5.21
N ALA A 80 17.84 4.65 -4.72
CA ALA A 80 17.36 3.52 -5.52
C ALA A 80 16.66 3.97 -6.81
N THR A 81 15.86 5.03 -6.73
CA THR A 81 15.12 5.63 -7.85
C THR A 81 15.84 6.80 -8.50
N ALA A 82 17.03 7.19 -8.00
CA ALA A 82 17.78 8.32 -8.55
C ALA A 82 18.31 8.03 -9.97
N PRO A 83 18.46 9.05 -10.81
CA PRO A 83 19.06 8.92 -12.14
C PRO A 83 20.48 8.32 -12.10
N ALA A 84 20.90 7.70 -13.19
CA ALA A 84 22.20 7.01 -13.28
C ALA A 84 23.38 7.93 -12.95
N TRP A 85 23.31 9.21 -13.32
CA TRP A 85 24.37 10.20 -13.03
C TRP A 85 24.54 10.50 -11.53
N VAL A 86 23.50 10.29 -10.71
CA VAL A 86 23.57 10.35 -9.23
C VAL A 86 24.09 9.01 -8.68
N ARG A 87 23.59 7.89 -9.20
CA ARG A 87 23.96 6.55 -8.70
C ARG A 87 25.41 6.16 -9.00
N ALA A 88 25.97 6.62 -10.13
CA ALA A 88 27.34 6.27 -10.50
C ALA A 88 28.38 6.81 -9.51
N PRO A 89 28.43 8.12 -9.17
CA PRO A 89 29.37 8.63 -8.17
C PRO A 89 29.07 8.11 -6.76
N LEU A 90 27.78 7.89 -6.44
CA LEU A 90 27.39 7.35 -5.15
C LEU A 90 27.96 5.95 -4.90
N ARG A 91 28.12 5.12 -5.92
CA ARG A 91 28.79 3.81 -5.78
C ARG A 91 30.24 3.94 -5.31
N ALA A 92 30.95 4.96 -5.76
CA ALA A 92 32.32 5.22 -5.30
C ALA A 92 32.35 5.72 -3.85
N VAL A 93 31.44 6.65 -3.50
CA VAL A 93 31.27 7.16 -2.13
C VAL A 93 30.92 6.03 -1.15
N ARG A 94 30.06 5.10 -1.55
CA ARG A 94 29.64 3.95 -0.73
C ARG A 94 30.76 2.94 -0.44
N ARG A 95 31.87 2.95 -1.16
CA ARG A 95 33.05 2.14 -0.81
C ARG A 95 33.69 2.61 0.50
N LEU A 96 33.62 3.91 0.78
CA LEU A 96 34.15 4.52 2.02
C LEU A 96 33.04 4.69 3.08
N PHE A 97 31.83 5.01 2.65
CA PHE A 97 30.65 5.26 3.50
C PHE A 97 29.48 4.38 3.05
N PRO A 98 29.42 3.07 3.44
CA PRO A 98 28.42 2.11 2.93
C PRO A 98 26.97 2.51 3.16
N ARG A 99 26.72 3.34 4.19
CA ARG A 99 25.37 3.82 4.55
C ARG A 99 25.00 5.15 3.90
N CYS A 100 25.83 5.73 3.03
CA CYS A 100 25.53 7.00 2.38
C CYS A 100 24.21 6.92 1.60
N LEU A 101 23.25 7.81 1.95
CA LEU A 101 21.88 7.84 1.45
C LEU A 101 21.05 6.54 1.71
N ARG A 102 21.48 5.71 2.67
CA ARG A 102 20.64 4.65 3.25
C ARG A 102 20.19 5.12 4.63
N LEU A 103 18.89 5.28 4.78
CA LEU A 103 18.31 5.77 6.02
C LEU A 103 17.43 4.69 6.65
N LYS A 104 17.66 4.43 7.93
CA LYS A 104 16.71 3.69 8.74
C LYS A 104 15.50 4.59 9.00
N MET A 105 14.33 4.13 8.63
CA MET A 105 13.07 4.84 8.84
C MET A 105 12.16 4.02 9.75
N LEU A 106 11.44 4.73 10.61
CA LEU A 106 10.29 4.19 11.32
C LEU A 106 9.05 4.56 10.51
N MET A 107 8.29 3.57 10.07
CA MET A 107 7.06 3.76 9.30
C MET A 107 5.85 3.36 10.13
N VAL A 108 4.89 4.28 10.27
CA VAL A 108 3.59 4.05 10.93
C VAL A 108 2.59 3.60 9.88
N GLY A 109 1.92 2.49 10.12
CA GLY A 109 0.93 1.90 9.21
C GLY A 109 1.30 0.48 8.77
N CYS A 110 0.79 0.06 7.62
CA CYS A 110 1.01 -1.25 7.04
C CYS A 110 2.24 -1.30 6.13
N ALA A 111 3.08 -2.33 6.25
CA ALA A 111 4.23 -2.50 5.36
C ALA A 111 3.79 -2.85 3.93
N ALA A 112 2.73 -3.63 3.76
CA ALA A 112 2.17 -4.03 2.46
C ALA A 112 0.74 -3.52 2.30
N GLY A 113 0.55 -2.20 2.37
CA GLY A 113 -0.78 -1.58 2.23
C GLY A 113 -0.83 -0.13 2.66
N GLU A 114 -2.04 0.41 2.67
CA GLU A 114 -2.33 1.78 3.10
C GLU A 114 -2.20 1.93 4.61
N GLY A 115 -1.89 3.15 5.05
CA GLY A 115 -1.86 3.52 6.46
C GLY A 115 -3.26 3.62 7.05
N GLN A 116 -3.43 3.11 8.27
CA GLN A 116 -4.69 3.16 9.00
C GLN A 116 -4.40 3.47 10.47
N LEU A 117 -5.33 4.18 11.14
CA LEU A 117 -5.27 4.38 12.58
C LEU A 117 -5.89 3.18 13.31
N GLY A 118 -5.21 2.71 14.33
CA GLY A 118 -5.62 1.58 15.14
C GLY A 118 -6.54 1.96 16.31
N GLY A 119 -7.60 2.68 16.03
CA GLY A 119 -8.62 3.10 16.98
C GLY A 119 -9.81 3.69 16.27
N ALA A 120 -10.86 4.03 17.03
CA ALA A 120 -12.06 4.68 16.51
C ALA A 120 -12.60 5.71 17.49
N GLY A 121 -13.11 6.83 16.98
CA GLY A 121 -13.79 7.88 17.75
C GLY A 121 -12.93 8.50 18.86
N PRO A 122 -13.40 8.53 20.13
CA PRO A 122 -12.65 9.12 21.23
C PRO A 122 -11.32 8.46 21.52
N ALA A 123 -11.22 7.13 21.40
CA ALA A 123 -9.97 6.38 21.57
C ALA A 123 -8.93 6.76 20.52
N GLU A 124 -9.36 6.95 19.27
CA GLU A 124 -8.47 7.41 18.18
C GLU A 124 -7.84 8.78 18.50
N ARG A 125 -8.64 9.74 18.97
CA ARG A 125 -8.13 11.08 19.31
C ARG A 125 -7.16 11.05 20.49
N ARG A 126 -7.45 10.27 21.54
CA ARG A 126 -6.52 10.06 22.67
C ARG A 126 -5.24 9.40 22.20
N GLY A 127 -5.36 8.31 21.46
CA GLY A 127 -4.23 7.58 20.90
C GLY A 127 -3.34 8.43 20.00
N LEU A 128 -3.92 9.27 19.14
CA LEU A 128 -3.17 10.14 18.25
C LEU A 128 -2.29 11.15 19.02
N ALA A 129 -2.78 11.71 20.14
CA ALA A 129 -2.01 12.65 20.97
C ALA A 129 -0.76 11.97 21.57
N VAL A 130 -0.90 10.73 22.03
CA VAL A 130 0.22 9.92 22.54
C VAL A 130 1.14 9.48 21.38
N LEU A 131 0.56 8.94 20.32
CA LEU A 131 1.26 8.34 19.19
C LEU A 131 2.23 9.35 18.53
N ARG A 132 1.78 10.58 18.27
CA ARG A 132 2.62 11.61 17.62
C ARG A 132 3.92 11.93 18.36
N GLN A 133 3.92 11.85 19.71
CA GLN A 133 5.09 12.07 20.54
C GLN A 133 5.92 10.78 20.70
N ALA A 134 5.26 9.67 20.98
CA ALA A 134 5.91 8.38 21.18
C ALA A 134 6.71 7.94 19.95
N MET A 135 6.20 8.14 18.72
CA MET A 135 6.90 7.75 17.50
C MET A 135 8.26 8.43 17.35
N VAL A 136 8.39 9.69 17.75
CA VAL A 136 9.66 10.42 17.72
C VAL A 136 10.63 9.86 18.78
N GLN A 137 10.13 9.50 19.96
CA GLN A 137 10.95 8.88 21.02
C GLN A 137 11.41 7.49 20.61
N VAL A 138 10.50 6.65 20.05
CA VAL A 138 10.83 5.33 19.51
C VAL A 138 11.87 5.42 18.41
N ALA A 139 11.72 6.37 17.47
CA ALA A 139 12.68 6.60 16.39
C ALA A 139 14.08 6.93 16.94
N ARG A 140 14.17 7.81 17.93
CA ARG A 140 15.44 8.16 18.59
C ARG A 140 16.08 6.95 19.27
N ALA A 141 15.29 6.20 20.04
CA ALA A 141 15.77 5.02 20.77
C ALA A 141 16.30 3.92 19.83
N HIS A 142 15.75 3.81 18.64
CA HIS A 142 16.14 2.82 17.64
C HIS A 142 17.06 3.36 16.53
N GLY A 143 17.52 4.62 16.62
CA GLY A 143 18.40 5.23 15.63
C GLY A 143 17.78 5.40 14.25
N ALA A 144 16.45 5.56 14.17
CA ALA A 144 15.77 5.88 12.91
C ALA A 144 15.94 7.38 12.59
N ALA A 145 16.32 7.66 11.35
CA ALA A 145 16.52 9.01 10.85
C ALA A 145 15.21 9.75 10.56
N LEU A 146 14.18 9.02 10.16
CA LEU A 146 12.87 9.58 9.83
C LEU A 146 11.75 8.79 10.50
N VAL A 147 10.67 9.50 10.83
CA VAL A 147 9.35 8.96 11.14
C VAL A 147 8.44 9.29 9.98
N VAL A 148 7.84 8.27 9.39
CA VAL A 148 6.97 8.40 8.22
C VAL A 148 5.63 7.72 8.51
N TRP A 149 4.54 8.47 8.49
CA TRP A 149 3.21 7.88 8.45
C TRP A 149 2.92 7.57 6.99
N LYS A 150 2.85 6.28 6.68
CA LYS A 150 2.94 5.79 5.31
C LYS A 150 1.56 5.62 4.69
N ASP A 151 1.33 6.30 3.55
CA ASP A 151 0.21 6.08 2.63
C ASP A 151 -1.17 6.17 3.30
N PHE A 152 -1.38 7.18 4.14
CA PHE A 152 -2.67 7.40 4.78
C PHE A 152 -3.69 7.97 3.78
N PRO A 153 -4.86 7.32 3.61
CA PRO A 153 -5.93 7.81 2.74
C PRO A 153 -6.39 9.24 3.07
N ALA A 154 -6.85 9.97 2.06
CA ALA A 154 -7.23 11.38 2.20
C ALA A 154 -8.31 11.66 3.26
N HIS A 155 -9.16 10.68 3.59
CA HIS A 155 -10.15 10.84 4.65
C HIS A 155 -9.53 11.00 6.05
N TYR A 156 -8.25 10.60 6.22
CA TYR A 156 -7.50 10.85 7.46
C TYR A 156 -6.94 12.28 7.56
N ARG A 157 -7.04 13.13 6.53
CA ARG A 157 -6.49 14.50 6.58
C ARG A 157 -7.04 15.31 7.76
N ALA A 158 -8.35 15.25 7.99
CA ALA A 158 -8.98 15.93 9.10
C ALA A 158 -8.60 15.32 10.48
N PRO A 159 -8.71 14.01 10.71
CA PRO A 159 -8.20 13.39 11.94
C PRO A 159 -6.72 13.65 12.21
N LEU A 160 -5.87 13.65 11.18
CA LEU A 160 -4.42 13.85 11.30
C LEU A 160 -3.97 15.33 11.28
N ALA A 161 -4.88 16.29 11.13
CA ALA A 161 -4.55 17.72 11.19
C ALA A 161 -3.69 18.11 12.41
N PRO A 162 -3.88 17.53 13.63
CA PRO A 162 -3.00 17.81 14.77
C PRO A 162 -1.51 17.48 14.54
N LEU A 163 -1.16 16.65 13.57
CA LEU A 163 0.25 16.36 13.25
C LEU A 163 1.01 17.59 12.73
N HIS A 164 0.32 18.56 12.13
CA HIS A 164 0.91 19.79 11.61
C HIS A 164 1.09 20.87 12.66
N THR A 165 0.40 20.75 13.79
CA THR A 165 0.51 21.71 14.88
C THR A 165 1.76 21.37 15.73
N PRO A 166 2.65 22.33 16.03
CA PRO A 166 3.78 22.07 16.92
C PRO A 166 3.27 21.55 18.28
N PRO A 167 3.71 20.37 18.73
CA PRO A 167 3.42 19.93 20.08
C PRO A 167 4.22 20.75 21.11
N ALA A 168 3.82 20.70 22.37
CA ALA A 168 4.62 21.27 23.46
C ALA A 168 6.04 20.67 23.48
N GLU A 169 6.12 19.37 23.16
CA GLU A 169 7.38 18.64 23.02
C GLU A 169 7.39 17.85 21.71
N GLY A 170 8.51 17.88 20.97
CA GLY A 170 8.71 17.14 19.74
C GLY A 170 8.72 18.00 18.47
N VAL A 171 8.36 17.42 17.35
CA VAL A 171 8.34 18.06 16.04
C VAL A 171 6.96 17.90 15.38
N CYS A 172 6.56 18.88 14.58
CA CYS A 172 5.39 18.72 13.71
C CYS A 172 5.78 17.88 12.48
N TYR A 173 4.79 17.23 11.88
CA TYR A 173 4.99 16.44 10.65
C TYR A 173 4.71 17.30 9.42
N VAL A 174 5.41 17.01 8.32
CA VAL A 174 5.17 17.62 7.02
C VAL A 174 4.37 16.65 6.20
N ARG A 175 3.19 17.04 5.73
CA ARG A 175 2.40 16.26 4.78
C ARG A 175 2.92 16.49 3.37
N ILE A 176 3.12 15.41 2.63
CA ILE A 176 3.34 15.41 1.19
C ILE A 176 2.46 14.34 0.54
N PRO A 177 2.01 14.54 -0.70
CA PRO A 177 1.30 13.51 -1.46
C PRO A 177 2.17 12.27 -1.63
N SER A 178 1.60 11.10 -1.36
CA SER A 178 2.15 9.80 -1.78
C SER A 178 1.64 9.43 -3.16
N MET A 179 2.18 8.35 -3.74
CA MET A 179 1.65 7.77 -4.97
C MET A 179 0.23 7.28 -4.72
N PRO A 180 -0.80 7.86 -5.37
CA PRO A 180 -2.19 7.54 -5.07
C PRO A 180 -2.58 6.13 -5.53
N ALA A 181 -3.46 5.47 -4.80
CA ALA A 181 -4.23 4.36 -5.35
C ALA A 181 -5.23 4.87 -6.40
N THR A 182 -5.96 3.97 -7.04
CA THR A 182 -7.00 4.34 -8.00
C THR A 182 -8.27 3.57 -7.73
N ARG A 183 -9.44 4.18 -8.04
CA ARG A 183 -10.75 3.57 -7.84
C ARG A 183 -11.65 3.76 -9.05
N LEU A 184 -12.55 2.81 -9.25
CA LEU A 184 -13.60 2.84 -10.26
C LEU A 184 -14.92 2.44 -9.61
N GLU A 185 -15.94 3.29 -9.73
CA GLU A 185 -17.31 2.95 -9.31
C GLU A 185 -17.93 1.94 -10.26
N LEU A 186 -18.60 0.92 -9.73
CA LEU A 186 -19.17 -0.21 -10.48
C LEU A 186 -20.71 -0.09 -10.57
N ASP A 187 -21.18 1.00 -11.18
CA ASP A 187 -22.60 1.22 -11.49
C ASP A 187 -22.91 0.84 -12.94
N TYR A 188 -22.65 -0.42 -13.29
CA TYR A 188 -22.80 -0.95 -14.64
C TYR A 188 -23.46 -2.33 -14.62
N ALA A 189 -24.33 -2.59 -15.60
CA ALA A 189 -24.98 -3.89 -15.74
C ALA A 189 -24.02 -4.98 -16.28
N SER A 190 -23.00 -4.59 -17.04
CA SER A 190 -22.02 -5.48 -17.66
C SER A 190 -20.74 -4.74 -18.04
N PHE A 191 -19.71 -5.49 -18.45
CA PHE A 191 -18.49 -4.91 -19.02
C PHE A 191 -18.77 -4.09 -20.29
N ASP A 192 -19.73 -4.50 -21.13
CA ASP A 192 -20.11 -3.74 -22.32
C ASP A 192 -20.83 -2.44 -21.96
N ASP A 193 -21.67 -2.44 -20.92
CA ASP A 193 -22.29 -1.24 -20.38
C ASP A 193 -21.26 -0.28 -19.80
N TYR A 194 -20.28 -0.80 -19.03
CA TYR A 194 -19.14 -0.01 -18.58
C TYR A 194 -18.39 0.62 -19.76
N MET A 195 -18.04 -0.16 -20.78
CA MET A 195 -17.37 0.38 -21.96
C MET A 195 -18.20 1.47 -22.64
N ALA A 196 -19.51 1.28 -22.76
CA ALA A 196 -20.39 2.23 -23.43
C ALA A 196 -20.53 3.55 -22.67
N ARG A 197 -20.73 3.49 -21.37
CA ARG A 197 -21.02 4.67 -20.51
C ARG A 197 -19.77 5.40 -20.01
N LYS A 198 -18.67 4.66 -19.77
CA LYS A 198 -17.47 5.24 -19.11
C LYS A 198 -16.34 5.56 -20.09
N LEU A 199 -16.12 4.76 -21.11
CA LEU A 199 -14.92 4.87 -21.96
C LEU A 199 -15.13 5.78 -23.18
N SER A 200 -14.07 6.48 -23.58
CA SER A 200 -14.04 7.21 -24.84
C SER A 200 -14.21 6.27 -26.05
N HIS A 201 -14.68 6.81 -27.17
CA HIS A 201 -14.81 6.04 -28.42
C HIS A 201 -13.49 5.41 -28.85
N ALA A 202 -12.38 6.15 -28.74
CA ALA A 202 -11.05 5.66 -29.09
C ALA A 202 -10.63 4.47 -28.21
N MET A 203 -10.88 4.54 -26.89
CA MET A 203 -10.55 3.47 -25.97
C MET A 203 -11.42 2.23 -26.20
N ARG A 204 -12.73 2.38 -26.43
CA ARG A 204 -13.61 1.26 -26.81
C ARG A 204 -13.11 0.54 -28.06
N LYS A 205 -12.74 1.33 -29.11
CA LYS A 205 -12.21 0.77 -30.36
C LYS A 205 -10.90 0.00 -30.12
N ASN A 206 -10.02 0.57 -29.27
CA ASN A 206 -8.75 -0.07 -28.91
C ASN A 206 -8.97 -1.40 -28.18
N LEU A 207 -9.82 -1.43 -27.16
CA LEU A 207 -10.13 -2.64 -26.38
C LEU A 207 -10.78 -3.72 -27.27
N ARG A 208 -11.78 -3.36 -28.10
CA ARG A 208 -12.41 -4.32 -29.04
C ARG A 208 -11.38 -4.93 -29.99
N ARG A 209 -10.44 -4.13 -30.49
CA ARG A 209 -9.34 -4.64 -31.34
C ARG A 209 -8.46 -5.63 -30.58
N LYS A 210 -8.07 -5.31 -29.33
CA LYS A 210 -7.27 -6.20 -28.48
C LYS A 210 -8.00 -7.52 -28.21
N PHE A 211 -9.26 -7.46 -27.80
CA PHE A 211 -10.05 -8.65 -27.50
C PHE A 211 -10.37 -9.48 -28.76
N LYS A 212 -10.56 -8.83 -29.92
CA LYS A 212 -10.69 -9.54 -31.20
C LYS A 212 -9.38 -10.27 -31.58
N ALA A 213 -8.22 -9.74 -31.23
CA ALA A 213 -6.96 -10.44 -31.48
C ALA A 213 -6.86 -11.76 -30.69
N LEU A 214 -7.44 -11.81 -29.48
CA LEU A 214 -7.47 -13.02 -28.66
C LEU A 214 -8.29 -14.15 -29.28
N THR A 215 -9.33 -13.87 -30.08
CA THR A 215 -10.14 -14.94 -30.71
C THR A 215 -9.35 -15.76 -31.72
N LYS A 216 -8.15 -15.29 -32.12
CA LYS A 216 -7.22 -16.00 -33.00
C LYS A 216 -6.19 -16.83 -32.24
N ALA A 217 -6.06 -16.61 -30.93
CA ALA A 217 -5.16 -17.37 -30.04
C ALA A 217 -5.93 -18.53 -29.39
N ALA A 218 -5.19 -19.44 -28.77
CA ALA A 218 -5.81 -20.47 -27.94
C ALA A 218 -6.62 -19.80 -26.81
N PRO A 219 -7.76 -20.36 -26.39
CA PRO A 219 -8.60 -19.81 -25.34
C PRO A 219 -7.83 -19.57 -24.04
N LEU A 220 -8.18 -18.49 -23.35
CA LEU A 220 -7.77 -18.25 -21.98
C LEU A 220 -8.87 -18.73 -21.05
N GLU A 221 -8.53 -19.63 -20.17
CA GLU A 221 -9.42 -20.15 -19.12
C GLU A 221 -9.12 -19.39 -17.83
N MET A 222 -10.15 -18.85 -17.17
CA MET A 222 -10.03 -18.16 -15.89
C MET A 222 -10.65 -19.00 -14.78
N GLU A 223 -9.88 -19.18 -13.72
CA GLU A 223 -10.30 -19.77 -12.47
C GLU A 223 -10.24 -18.73 -11.35
N VAL A 224 -11.17 -18.76 -10.39
CA VAL A 224 -11.16 -17.92 -9.19
C VAL A 224 -11.16 -18.84 -7.97
N THR A 225 -10.14 -18.71 -7.15
CA THR A 225 -9.97 -19.52 -5.93
C THR A 225 -9.49 -18.66 -4.77
N HIS A 226 -9.61 -19.13 -3.55
CA HIS A 226 -8.93 -18.55 -2.37
C HIS A 226 -7.69 -19.36 -1.97
N ASP A 227 -7.50 -20.53 -2.54
CA ASP A 227 -6.35 -21.40 -2.28
C ASP A 227 -5.51 -21.57 -3.56
N LEU A 228 -4.26 -21.19 -3.48
CA LEU A 228 -3.31 -21.40 -4.58
C LEU A 228 -2.82 -22.85 -4.69
N GLY A 229 -2.76 -23.60 -3.58
CA GLY A 229 -2.40 -24.99 -3.56
C GLY A 229 -1.27 -25.36 -4.52
N ALA A 230 -1.56 -26.25 -5.48
CA ALA A 230 -0.62 -26.69 -6.51
C ALA A 230 -0.18 -25.59 -7.49
N HIS A 231 -0.84 -24.43 -7.52
CA HIS A 231 -0.56 -23.32 -8.44
C HIS A 231 0.41 -22.30 -7.88
N LEU A 232 0.82 -22.44 -6.61
CA LEU A 232 1.63 -21.46 -5.89
C LEU A 232 2.95 -21.14 -6.59
N ASP A 233 3.66 -22.16 -7.06
CA ASP A 233 4.98 -21.98 -7.68
C ASP A 233 4.90 -21.22 -8.99
N GLU A 234 3.91 -21.56 -9.83
CA GLU A 234 3.65 -20.86 -11.09
C GLU A 234 3.21 -19.40 -10.84
N ALA A 235 2.25 -19.18 -9.93
CA ALA A 235 1.75 -17.84 -9.60
C ALA A 235 2.85 -16.94 -9.03
N HIS A 236 3.65 -17.46 -8.10
CA HIS A 236 4.77 -16.72 -7.53
C HIS A 236 5.86 -16.39 -8.57
N ALA A 237 6.15 -17.31 -9.51
CA ALA A 237 7.09 -17.04 -10.59
C ALA A 237 6.60 -15.92 -11.53
N LEU A 238 5.29 -15.85 -11.82
CA LEU A 238 4.69 -14.75 -12.59
C LEU A 238 4.74 -13.42 -11.82
N TYR A 239 4.43 -13.44 -10.52
CA TYR A 239 4.58 -12.27 -9.66
C TYR A 239 6.02 -11.71 -9.71
N LEU A 240 7.02 -12.57 -9.59
CA LEU A 240 8.42 -12.15 -9.64
C LEU A 240 8.82 -11.51 -10.98
N GLN A 241 8.23 -11.92 -12.09
CA GLN A 241 8.44 -11.28 -13.39
C GLN A 241 7.91 -9.83 -13.40
N THR A 242 6.72 -9.60 -12.81
CA THR A 242 6.13 -8.25 -12.70
C THR A 242 6.91 -7.42 -11.69
N PHE A 243 7.22 -7.97 -10.52
CA PHE A 243 8.00 -7.31 -9.49
C PHE A 243 9.36 -6.81 -10.01
N ALA A 244 10.08 -7.65 -10.78
CA ALA A 244 11.39 -7.27 -11.34
C ALA A 244 11.30 -6.09 -12.33
N ARG A 245 10.14 -5.83 -12.91
CA ARG A 245 9.88 -4.73 -13.86
C ARG A 245 9.29 -3.49 -13.20
N SER A 246 8.84 -3.61 -11.96
CA SER A 246 8.29 -2.47 -11.21
C SER A 246 9.38 -1.43 -10.93
N PRO A 247 9.10 -0.14 -11.17
CA PRO A 247 10.03 0.94 -10.80
C PRO A 247 10.16 1.12 -9.28
N LEU A 248 9.14 0.71 -8.52
CA LEU A 248 9.13 0.70 -7.06
C LEU A 248 9.06 -0.75 -6.57
N GLN A 249 10.05 -1.15 -5.79
CA GLN A 249 10.16 -2.49 -5.21
C GLN A 249 10.27 -2.34 -3.69
N PHE A 250 9.14 -2.02 -3.04
CA PHE A 250 9.11 -1.80 -1.61
C PHE A 250 8.96 -3.11 -0.84
N GLU A 251 7.86 -3.84 -1.04
CA GLU A 251 7.65 -5.17 -0.46
C GLU A 251 7.80 -6.25 -1.52
N LYS A 252 8.44 -7.36 -1.16
CA LYS A 252 8.54 -8.54 -2.00
C LYS A 252 7.76 -9.68 -1.38
N LEU A 253 6.70 -10.11 -2.05
CA LEU A 253 5.86 -11.20 -1.58
C LEU A 253 6.64 -12.52 -1.54
N THR A 254 6.41 -13.29 -0.49
CA THR A 254 6.88 -14.67 -0.34
C THR A 254 5.78 -15.66 -0.70
N LYS A 255 6.15 -16.90 -0.99
CA LYS A 255 5.17 -17.97 -1.17
C LYS A 255 4.34 -18.18 0.10
N GLU A 256 4.97 -18.08 1.28
CA GLU A 256 4.31 -18.21 2.57
C GLU A 256 3.25 -17.11 2.77
N PHE A 257 3.52 -15.87 2.37
CA PHE A 257 2.54 -14.79 2.40
C PHE A 257 1.27 -15.16 1.61
N LEU A 258 1.43 -15.64 0.39
CA LEU A 258 0.32 -16.01 -0.49
C LEU A 258 -0.49 -17.19 0.08
N LEU A 259 0.17 -18.22 0.60
CA LEU A 259 -0.49 -19.37 1.22
C LEU A 259 -1.28 -18.97 2.45
N ARG A 260 -0.65 -18.20 3.35
CA ARG A 260 -1.29 -17.79 4.60
C ARG A 260 -2.48 -16.86 4.36
N LEU A 261 -2.41 -15.97 3.37
CA LEU A 261 -3.56 -15.14 3.00
C LEU A 261 -4.77 -16.00 2.60
N GLY A 262 -4.58 -16.98 1.75
CA GLY A 262 -5.67 -17.88 1.34
C GLY A 262 -6.22 -18.72 2.51
N ALA A 263 -5.33 -19.19 3.37
CA ALA A 263 -5.72 -20.04 4.51
C ALA A 263 -6.38 -19.26 5.67
N GLU A 264 -5.86 -18.05 6.00
CA GLU A 264 -6.31 -17.29 7.17
C GLU A 264 -7.42 -16.27 6.84
N MET A 265 -7.58 -15.90 5.56
CA MET A 265 -8.59 -14.91 5.10
C MET A 265 -9.41 -15.41 3.88
N PRO A 266 -9.89 -16.69 3.85
CA PRO A 266 -10.52 -17.29 2.67
C PRO A 266 -11.81 -16.56 2.24
N GLU A 267 -12.50 -15.91 3.17
CA GLU A 267 -13.70 -15.13 2.88
C GLU A 267 -13.40 -13.83 2.11
N ARG A 268 -12.17 -13.31 2.21
CA ARG A 268 -11.74 -12.06 1.59
C ARG A 268 -10.84 -12.24 0.37
N VAL A 269 -9.97 -13.24 0.38
CA VAL A 269 -8.98 -13.47 -0.67
C VAL A 269 -9.60 -14.09 -1.90
N ARG A 270 -9.24 -13.55 -3.07
CA ARG A 270 -9.54 -14.13 -4.38
C ARG A 270 -8.28 -14.09 -5.23
N PHE A 271 -7.81 -15.28 -5.61
CA PHE A 271 -6.79 -15.45 -6.64
C PHE A 271 -7.49 -15.69 -7.96
N PHE A 272 -7.22 -14.86 -8.94
CA PHE A 272 -7.62 -15.05 -10.32
C PHE A 272 -6.46 -15.68 -11.08
N LEU A 273 -6.70 -16.78 -11.76
CA LEU A 273 -5.69 -17.57 -12.47
C LEU A 273 -6.12 -17.69 -13.92
N TRP A 274 -5.24 -17.26 -14.86
CA TRP A 274 -5.51 -17.41 -16.30
C TRP A 274 -4.56 -18.41 -16.90
N ARG A 275 -5.14 -19.44 -17.54
CA ARG A 275 -4.41 -20.49 -18.23
C ARG A 275 -4.60 -20.44 -19.72
N GLN A 276 -3.54 -20.77 -20.47
CA GLN A 276 -3.58 -21.03 -21.90
C GLN A 276 -2.87 -22.34 -22.18
N ASN A 277 -3.55 -23.28 -22.83
CA ASN A 277 -3.02 -24.62 -23.07
C ASN A 277 -2.50 -25.30 -21.79
N GLY A 278 -3.21 -25.18 -20.68
CA GLY A 278 -2.86 -25.73 -19.37
C GLY A 278 -1.76 -24.97 -18.59
N ARG A 279 -1.04 -24.04 -19.22
CA ARG A 279 0.00 -23.24 -18.58
C ARG A 279 -0.58 -21.97 -17.99
N LEU A 280 -0.18 -21.63 -16.76
CA LEU A 280 -0.53 -20.36 -16.12
C LEU A 280 0.21 -19.20 -16.81
N VAL A 281 -0.53 -18.23 -17.33
CA VAL A 281 0.03 -17.05 -18.04
C VAL A 281 -0.21 -15.73 -17.33
N ALA A 282 -1.18 -15.68 -16.42
CA ALA A 282 -1.41 -14.55 -15.53
C ALA A 282 -2.03 -14.99 -14.21
N PHE A 283 -1.78 -14.23 -13.16
CA PHE A 283 -2.48 -14.34 -11.90
C PHE A 283 -2.72 -12.97 -11.30
N SER A 284 -3.80 -12.80 -10.51
CA SER A 284 -4.00 -11.62 -9.68
C SER A 284 -4.45 -12.03 -8.28
N LEU A 285 -3.89 -11.36 -7.26
CA LEU A 285 -4.37 -11.40 -5.89
C LEU A 285 -5.29 -10.21 -5.67
N CYS A 286 -6.55 -10.50 -5.37
CA CYS A 286 -7.54 -9.51 -4.97
C CYS A 286 -8.04 -9.77 -3.54
N LEU A 287 -8.43 -8.70 -2.86
CA LEU A 287 -9.23 -8.77 -1.63
C LEU A 287 -10.65 -8.30 -1.93
N VAL A 288 -11.64 -8.94 -1.33
CA VAL A 288 -13.06 -8.55 -1.41
C VAL A 288 -13.57 -8.25 -0.01
N HIS A 289 -14.08 -7.06 0.19
CA HIS A 289 -14.63 -6.65 1.48
C HIS A 289 -15.60 -5.50 1.30
N ASP A 290 -16.72 -5.51 2.04
CA ASP A 290 -17.72 -4.44 2.11
C ASP A 290 -18.14 -3.88 0.72
N GLY A 291 -18.48 -4.79 -0.20
CA GLY A 291 -18.91 -4.43 -1.55
C GLY A 291 -17.80 -3.89 -2.47
N ALA A 292 -16.55 -3.96 -2.07
CA ALA A 292 -15.40 -3.54 -2.85
C ALA A 292 -14.49 -4.70 -3.23
N ILE A 293 -13.82 -4.60 -4.39
CA ILE A 293 -12.68 -5.43 -4.76
C ILE A 293 -11.42 -4.59 -4.81
N TYR A 294 -10.34 -5.09 -4.22
CA TYR A 294 -9.02 -4.50 -4.17
C TYR A 294 -8.06 -5.37 -4.97
N ASP A 295 -7.69 -4.93 -6.17
CA ASP A 295 -6.72 -5.60 -7.04
C ASP A 295 -5.31 -5.19 -6.62
N GLU A 296 -4.67 -6.08 -5.84
CA GLU A 296 -3.46 -5.77 -5.07
C GLU A 296 -2.18 -6.12 -5.84
N TYR A 297 -2.10 -7.34 -6.38
CA TYR A 297 -0.87 -7.81 -7.01
C TYR A 297 -1.15 -8.60 -8.26
N LEU A 298 -0.50 -8.24 -9.35
CA LEU A 298 -0.61 -8.86 -10.66
C LEU A 298 0.71 -9.55 -11.03
N GLY A 299 0.61 -10.79 -11.51
CA GLY A 299 1.71 -11.52 -12.13
C GLY A 299 1.40 -11.85 -13.58
N LEU A 300 2.35 -11.62 -14.48
CA LEU A 300 2.18 -11.84 -15.91
C LEU A 300 3.35 -12.64 -16.49
N ASP A 301 3.06 -13.57 -17.39
CA ASP A 301 4.07 -14.15 -18.26
C ASP A 301 4.42 -13.17 -19.38
N TYR A 302 5.52 -12.46 -19.24
CA TYR A 302 5.92 -11.44 -20.22
C TYR A 302 6.37 -12.02 -21.56
N THR A 303 6.50 -13.32 -21.70
CA THR A 303 6.74 -13.94 -23.01
C THR A 303 5.52 -13.87 -23.92
N VAL A 304 4.32 -13.84 -23.34
CA VAL A 304 3.04 -13.78 -24.05
C VAL A 304 2.16 -12.57 -23.71
N ALA A 305 2.48 -11.84 -22.64
CA ALA A 305 1.64 -10.78 -22.09
C ALA A 305 1.27 -9.70 -23.09
N LEU A 306 2.20 -9.27 -23.95
CA LEU A 306 1.95 -8.25 -24.96
C LEU A 306 1.09 -8.79 -26.11
N ALA A 307 1.38 -10.00 -26.58
CA ALA A 307 0.64 -10.64 -27.67
C ALA A 307 -0.81 -10.92 -27.28
N LEU A 308 -1.03 -11.36 -26.04
CA LEU A 308 -2.35 -11.67 -25.48
C LEU A 308 -3.02 -10.46 -24.81
N HIS A 309 -2.37 -9.30 -24.76
CA HIS A 309 -2.87 -8.11 -24.07
C HIS A 309 -3.31 -8.39 -22.63
N LEU A 310 -2.58 -9.23 -21.88
CA LEU A 310 -2.99 -9.79 -20.60
C LEU A 310 -3.44 -8.74 -19.59
N TYR A 311 -2.76 -7.57 -19.51
CA TYR A 311 -3.17 -6.50 -18.62
C TYR A 311 -4.64 -6.07 -18.79
N PHE A 312 -5.09 -5.94 -20.04
CA PHE A 312 -6.48 -5.54 -20.34
C PHE A 312 -7.46 -6.70 -20.22
N VAL A 313 -6.99 -7.93 -20.46
CA VAL A 313 -7.78 -9.14 -20.28
C VAL A 313 -8.04 -9.39 -18.81
N THR A 314 -7.02 -9.36 -17.98
CA THR A 314 -7.17 -9.56 -16.52
C THR A 314 -8.09 -8.51 -15.93
N PHE A 315 -7.93 -7.24 -16.29
CA PHE A 315 -8.85 -6.17 -15.87
C PHE A 315 -10.29 -6.44 -16.30
N ARG A 316 -10.54 -6.79 -17.59
CA ARG A 316 -11.88 -7.11 -18.10
C ARG A 316 -12.53 -8.22 -17.28
N ASP A 317 -11.80 -9.29 -17.06
CA ASP A 317 -12.33 -10.51 -16.45
C ASP A 317 -12.60 -10.30 -14.95
N ILE A 318 -11.68 -9.62 -14.23
CA ILE A 318 -11.91 -9.25 -12.83
C ILE A 318 -13.10 -8.29 -12.70
N LEU A 319 -13.20 -7.28 -13.58
CA LEU A 319 -14.33 -6.36 -13.59
C LEU A 319 -15.66 -7.08 -13.89
N THR A 320 -15.67 -7.98 -14.86
CA THR A 320 -16.86 -8.79 -15.19
C THR A 320 -17.28 -9.64 -14.01
N TRP A 321 -16.31 -10.28 -13.34
CA TRP A 321 -16.57 -11.07 -12.13
C TRP A 321 -17.11 -10.18 -10.99
N ALA A 322 -16.49 -9.02 -10.75
CA ALA A 322 -16.91 -8.09 -9.71
C ALA A 322 -18.36 -7.60 -9.91
N LEU A 323 -18.73 -7.25 -11.14
CA LEU A 323 -20.10 -6.88 -11.50
C LEU A 323 -21.08 -8.04 -11.25
N ALA A 324 -20.71 -9.27 -11.62
CA ALA A 324 -21.54 -10.46 -11.38
C ALA A 324 -21.72 -10.77 -9.89
N GLN A 325 -20.75 -10.40 -9.02
CA GLN A 325 -20.87 -10.49 -7.57
C GLN A 325 -21.64 -9.29 -6.95
N GLY A 326 -22.08 -8.32 -7.73
CA GLY A 326 -22.77 -7.13 -7.25
C GLY A 326 -21.91 -6.15 -6.48
N LEU A 327 -20.57 -6.21 -6.65
CA LEU A 327 -19.64 -5.28 -6.01
C LEU A 327 -19.84 -3.85 -6.55
N LYS A 328 -19.55 -2.87 -5.73
CA LYS A 328 -19.83 -1.45 -5.99
C LYS A 328 -18.59 -0.64 -6.36
N THR A 329 -17.42 -1.08 -5.94
CA THR A 329 -16.16 -0.37 -6.21
C THR A 329 -15.03 -1.34 -6.56
N TYR A 330 -14.16 -0.88 -7.47
CA TYR A 330 -12.93 -1.56 -7.84
C TYR A 330 -11.76 -0.64 -7.47
N HIS A 331 -10.90 -1.10 -6.59
CA HIS A 331 -9.67 -0.42 -6.19
C HIS A 331 -8.47 -1.08 -6.85
N SER A 332 -7.50 -0.28 -7.25
CA SER A 332 -6.22 -0.78 -7.76
C SER A 332 -5.07 0.00 -7.15
N THR A 333 -4.01 -0.71 -6.84
CA THR A 333 -2.79 -0.20 -6.18
C THR A 333 -2.11 0.91 -6.98
N PRO A 334 -1.22 1.70 -6.37
CA PRO A 334 -0.42 2.72 -7.07
C PRO A 334 0.32 2.20 -8.31
N LEU A 335 0.83 3.13 -9.12
CA LEU A 335 1.57 2.93 -10.37
C LEU A 335 0.72 2.54 -11.57
N ASN A 336 1.37 2.53 -12.75
CA ASN A 336 0.75 2.21 -14.04
C ASN A 336 -0.48 3.09 -14.34
N TYR A 337 -0.37 4.40 -14.12
CA TYR A 337 -1.48 5.34 -14.19
C TYR A 337 -2.02 5.59 -15.59
N ASP A 338 -1.18 5.59 -16.63
CA ASP A 338 -1.63 5.88 -18.01
C ASP A 338 -2.75 4.94 -18.48
N PRO A 339 -2.63 3.59 -18.39
CA PRO A 339 -3.77 2.73 -18.73
C PRO A 339 -4.99 2.95 -17.84
N LYS A 340 -4.82 3.20 -16.54
CA LYS A 340 -5.92 3.43 -15.60
C LYS A 340 -6.68 4.71 -15.90
N LEU A 341 -5.98 5.78 -16.28
CA LEU A 341 -6.58 7.01 -16.76
C LEU A 341 -7.53 6.74 -17.95
N HIS A 342 -7.04 6.00 -18.93
CA HIS A 342 -7.83 5.66 -20.12
C HIS A 342 -8.96 4.65 -19.85
N LEU A 343 -8.84 3.84 -18.81
CA LEU A 343 -9.90 2.98 -18.28
C LEU A 343 -10.89 3.75 -17.38
N GLY A 344 -10.72 5.06 -17.20
CA GLY A 344 -11.67 5.90 -16.49
C GLY A 344 -11.66 5.75 -14.97
N PHE A 345 -10.55 5.29 -14.39
CA PHE A 345 -10.35 5.34 -12.96
C PHE A 345 -10.26 6.78 -12.45
N ALA A 346 -10.60 7.00 -11.20
CA ALA A 346 -10.28 8.20 -10.44
C ALA A 346 -9.10 7.92 -9.49
N LEU A 347 -8.37 8.95 -9.10
CA LEU A 347 -7.35 8.84 -8.07
C LEU A 347 -8.02 8.61 -6.71
N ALA A 348 -7.38 7.80 -5.87
CA ALA A 348 -7.64 7.69 -4.45
C ALA A 348 -6.42 8.22 -3.70
N PRO A 349 -6.40 9.51 -3.31
CA PRO A 349 -5.21 10.15 -2.80
C PRO A 349 -4.73 9.54 -1.48
N LEU A 350 -3.41 9.37 -1.39
CA LEU A 350 -2.69 8.93 -0.22
C LEU A 350 -1.69 9.99 0.20
N ASP A 351 -1.46 10.12 1.49
CA ASP A 351 -0.54 11.11 2.05
C ASP A 351 0.57 10.44 2.88
N LEU A 352 1.76 11.04 2.83
CA LEU A 352 2.85 10.77 3.76
C LEU A 352 2.94 11.92 4.76
N TYR A 353 3.12 11.60 6.04
CA TYR A 353 3.46 12.60 7.07
C TYR A 353 4.86 12.30 7.58
N VAL A 354 5.79 13.20 7.36
CA VAL A 354 7.22 12.97 7.57
C VAL A 354 7.79 13.90 8.63
N ALA A 355 8.54 13.35 9.57
CA ALA A 355 9.29 14.11 10.56
C ALA A 355 10.70 13.57 10.72
N HIS A 356 11.66 14.47 11.00
CA HIS A 356 12.99 14.09 11.48
C HIS A 356 13.04 14.28 13.00
N PRO A 357 13.55 13.29 13.77
CA PRO A 357 13.62 13.39 15.23
C PRO A 357 14.45 14.57 15.77
N SER A 358 15.44 15.06 15.01
CA SER A 358 16.19 16.28 15.33
C SER A 358 15.46 17.53 14.82
N PRO A 359 15.15 18.53 15.65
CA PRO A 359 14.48 19.76 15.23
C PRO A 359 15.23 20.54 14.13
N VAL A 360 16.57 20.58 14.21
CA VAL A 360 17.42 21.29 13.24
C VAL A 360 17.32 20.66 11.87
N LEU A 361 17.49 19.32 11.78
CA LEU A 361 17.38 18.60 10.52
C LEU A 361 15.94 18.59 10.01
N HIS A 362 14.95 18.61 10.91
CA HIS A 362 13.55 18.74 10.53
C HIS A 362 13.24 20.08 9.86
N ALA A 363 13.82 21.19 10.36
CA ALA A 363 13.65 22.51 9.74
C ALA A 363 14.18 22.55 8.28
N LEU A 364 15.28 21.85 8.01
CA LEU A 364 15.80 21.67 6.65
C LEU A 364 14.88 20.76 5.81
N LEU A 365 14.46 19.63 6.37
CA LEU A 365 13.58 18.65 5.71
C LEU A 365 12.28 19.29 5.26
N ARG A 366 11.66 20.15 6.05
CA ARG A 366 10.43 20.88 5.71
C ARG A 366 10.55 21.69 4.41
N ARG A 367 11.74 22.20 4.07
CA ARG A 367 11.98 22.97 2.84
C ARG A 367 12.23 22.08 1.64
N ILE A 368 12.77 20.87 1.85
CA ILE A 368 13.18 19.95 0.79
C ILE A 368 12.03 19.02 0.38
N LEU A 369 11.24 18.52 1.32
CA LEU A 369 10.18 17.52 1.07
C LEU A 369 9.21 17.91 -0.05
N PRO A 370 8.70 19.15 -0.13
CA PRO A 370 7.80 19.53 -1.21
C PRO A 370 8.45 19.47 -2.60
N LEU A 371 9.80 19.52 -2.68
CA LEU A 371 10.53 19.47 -3.94
C LEU A 371 10.76 18.03 -4.44
N ILE A 372 10.80 17.06 -3.52
CA ILE A 372 11.12 15.65 -3.80
C ILE A 372 9.91 14.73 -3.62
N GLN A 373 8.71 15.25 -3.56
CA GLN A 373 7.49 14.45 -3.42
C GLN A 373 7.35 13.46 -4.60
N PRO A 374 6.96 12.19 -4.34
CA PRO A 374 6.96 11.13 -5.34
C PRO A 374 6.09 11.43 -6.57
N THR A 375 4.96 12.09 -6.37
CA THR A 375 3.98 12.41 -7.42
C THR A 375 4.49 13.32 -8.52
N ARG A 376 5.55 14.11 -8.26
CA ARG A 376 6.16 14.97 -9.28
C ARG A 376 6.84 14.21 -10.41
N ALA A 377 7.25 12.97 -10.15
CA ALA A 377 7.92 12.13 -11.15
C ALA A 377 6.94 11.41 -12.09
N GLU A 378 5.61 11.56 -11.86
CA GLU A 378 4.58 10.82 -12.61
C GLU A 378 3.62 11.79 -13.32
N PRO A 379 3.91 12.19 -14.56
CA PRO A 379 3.13 13.20 -15.31
C PRO A 379 1.67 12.78 -15.56
N ALA A 380 1.40 11.47 -15.66
CA ALA A 380 0.06 10.96 -15.93
C ALA A 380 -0.96 11.39 -14.86
N LEU A 381 -0.52 11.60 -13.61
CA LEU A 381 -1.39 11.99 -12.50
C LEU A 381 -2.12 13.31 -12.74
N GLN A 382 -1.49 14.26 -13.45
CA GLN A 382 -2.07 15.58 -13.73
C GLN A 382 -3.27 15.53 -14.69
N HIS A 383 -3.43 14.43 -15.42
CA HIS A 383 -4.50 14.25 -16.41
C HIS A 383 -5.77 13.63 -15.82
N PHE A 384 -5.74 13.20 -14.58
CA PHE A 384 -6.94 12.70 -13.90
C PHE A 384 -7.87 13.85 -13.53
N ALA A 385 -9.18 13.65 -13.69
CA ALA A 385 -10.18 14.68 -13.42
C ALA A 385 -10.13 15.21 -11.97
N ASN A 386 -9.71 14.36 -11.04
CA ASN A 386 -9.59 14.71 -9.62
C ASN A 386 -8.13 14.88 -9.15
N ALA A 387 -7.22 15.24 -10.03
CA ALA A 387 -5.81 15.49 -9.69
C ALA A 387 -5.63 16.54 -8.58
N HIS A 388 -6.52 17.53 -8.53
CA HIS A 388 -6.53 18.58 -7.50
C HIS A 388 -6.68 18.06 -6.07
N GLU A 389 -7.28 16.87 -5.88
CA GLU A 389 -7.43 16.26 -4.55
C GLU A 389 -6.09 15.83 -3.93
N MET A 390 -5.03 15.75 -4.73
CA MET A 390 -3.68 15.40 -4.27
C MET A 390 -2.91 16.60 -3.71
N GLU A 391 -3.32 17.83 -4.05
CA GLU A 391 -2.61 19.03 -3.63
C GLU A 391 -2.58 19.15 -2.09
N PRO A 392 -1.47 19.67 -1.51
CA PRO A 392 -1.47 20.05 -0.11
C PRO A 392 -2.47 21.17 0.09
N ALA A 393 -3.34 21.03 1.11
CA ALA A 393 -4.27 22.09 1.51
C ALA A 393 -3.51 23.30 2.07
#